data_3a5a5dfd212fbf5650190688df86a5f2
#
_entry.id   3a5a5dfd212fbf5650190688df86a5f2
#
_cell.length_a   1.000
_cell.length_b   1.000
_cell.length_c   1.000
_cell.angle_alpha   90.00
_cell.angle_beta   90.00
_cell.angle_gamma   90.00
#
_symmetry.space_group_name_H-M   'P 1'
#
loop_
_entity.id
_entity.type
_entity.pdbx_description
1 polymer ?
#
loop_
_entity_poly.entity_id
_entity_poly.type
_entity_poly.pdbx_seq_one_letter_code
_entity_poly.pdbx_strand_id
1 'polypeptide(L)'
;IAEGASRGYAFGVHKALDKAGAVLGPLLAWALLSALGESASTSATPLRVAFVPAVLALVVLARLDDRPATPRPHESLWQGWRALGPGLRRFLVPAGLFAPGYYSLGFLLVKAHALGFGVSGVVLLYALFNTTCVIAAPLAGLLGDRIGRSRVVLLGYAIYGLVNLGMLAVGERWQLVALFALYGVFYAIEESQSRAFIADLEPQRRATAIGLYNLVTGALYLPASLLAGALWTVSPAAAFAVAAALSAAAMLAFAVLRPAGIAP
;
A
#
# COMPACT_ATOMS: atom_id res chain seq x y z
N ILE A 1 -16.49 16.88 1.14
CA ILE A 1 -15.50 17.43 2.08
C ILE A 1 -15.96 17.03 3.46
N ALA A 2 -15.39 15.95 4.01
CA ALA A 2 -15.80 15.43 5.33
C ALA A 2 -15.22 16.31 6.44
N GLU A 3 -16.06 16.69 7.41
CA GLU A 3 -15.66 17.45 8.57
C GLU A 3 -15.13 16.52 9.67
N GLY A 4 -14.01 16.91 10.30
CA GLY A 4 -13.44 16.41 11.56
C GLY A 4 -13.40 14.88 11.78
N ALA A 5 -14.36 14.34 12.51
CA ALA A 5 -14.35 12.97 13.06
C ALA A 5 -14.51 11.82 12.03
N SER A 6 -14.95 12.09 10.80
CA SER A 6 -15.20 11.06 9.76
C SER A 6 -14.15 10.99 8.64
N ARG A 7 -13.02 11.69 8.80
CA ARG A 7 -12.00 11.77 7.72
C ARG A 7 -11.34 10.42 7.41
N GLY A 8 -11.02 9.64 8.43
CA GLY A 8 -10.42 8.33 8.25
C GLY A 8 -11.34 7.40 7.47
N TYR A 9 -12.62 7.38 7.83
CA TYR A 9 -13.64 6.63 7.09
C TYR A 9 -13.78 7.12 5.65
N ALA A 10 -13.85 8.45 5.42
CA ALA A 10 -13.95 9.02 4.08
C ALA A 10 -12.75 8.68 3.20
N PHE A 11 -11.52 8.70 3.72
CA PHE A 11 -10.33 8.22 3.02
C PHE A 11 -10.41 6.73 2.72
N GLY A 12 -10.91 5.92 3.68
CA GLY A 12 -11.11 4.49 3.50
C GLY A 12 -12.11 4.18 2.38
N VAL A 13 -13.27 4.85 2.36
CA VAL A 13 -14.29 4.70 1.31
C VAL A 13 -13.74 5.13 -0.06
N HIS A 14 -13.05 6.27 -0.13
CA HIS A 14 -12.41 6.72 -1.36
C HIS A 14 -11.43 5.67 -1.90
N LYS A 15 -10.61 5.09 -1.02
CA LYS A 15 -9.67 4.03 -1.39
C LYS A 15 -10.37 2.73 -1.80
N ALA A 16 -11.48 2.37 -1.16
CA ALA A 16 -12.27 1.21 -1.56
C ALA A 16 -12.81 1.36 -2.99
N LEU A 17 -13.34 2.53 -3.33
CA LEU A 17 -13.80 2.83 -4.70
C LEU A 17 -12.67 2.83 -5.73
N ASP A 18 -11.52 3.43 -5.40
CA ASP A 18 -10.30 3.41 -6.23
C ASP A 18 -9.83 1.97 -6.51
N LYS A 19 -9.92 1.10 -5.50
CA LYS A 19 -9.52 -0.31 -5.60
C LYS A 19 -10.57 -1.23 -6.24
N ALA A 20 -11.80 -0.80 -6.42
CA ALA A 20 -12.85 -1.64 -7.03
C ALA A 20 -12.44 -2.12 -8.44
N GLY A 21 -11.85 -1.26 -9.25
CA GLY A 21 -11.28 -1.63 -10.56
C GLY A 21 -10.15 -2.66 -10.45
N ALA A 22 -9.33 -2.57 -9.40
CA ALA A 22 -8.25 -3.51 -9.15
C ALA A 22 -8.73 -4.90 -8.66
N VAL A 23 -10.00 -5.03 -8.25
CA VAL A 23 -10.66 -6.33 -7.99
C VAL A 23 -11.26 -6.89 -9.27
N LEU A 24 -12.02 -6.07 -9.99
CA LEU A 24 -12.73 -6.51 -11.20
C LEU A 24 -11.78 -6.92 -12.32
N GLY A 25 -10.66 -6.20 -12.51
CA GLY A 25 -9.66 -6.50 -13.53
C GLY A 25 -9.09 -7.92 -13.43
N PRO A 26 -8.49 -8.32 -12.29
CA PRO A 26 -7.99 -9.68 -12.10
C PRO A 26 -9.07 -10.76 -12.19
N LEU A 27 -10.30 -10.53 -11.70
CA LEU A 27 -11.38 -11.48 -11.82
C LEU A 27 -11.80 -11.69 -13.28
N LEU A 28 -11.86 -10.64 -14.09
CA LEU A 28 -12.09 -10.75 -15.52
C LEU A 28 -10.94 -11.47 -16.23
N ALA A 29 -9.69 -11.14 -15.87
CA ALA A 29 -8.52 -11.83 -16.42
C ALA A 29 -8.52 -13.32 -16.07
N TRP A 30 -8.84 -13.68 -14.83
CA TRP A 30 -8.99 -15.07 -14.40
C TRP A 30 -10.09 -15.77 -15.17
N ALA A 31 -11.29 -15.18 -15.33
CA ALA A 31 -12.40 -15.76 -16.07
C ALA A 31 -12.03 -16.03 -17.55
N LEU A 32 -11.34 -15.06 -18.18
CA LEU A 32 -10.86 -15.23 -19.55
C LEU A 32 -9.82 -16.35 -19.68
N LEU A 33 -8.83 -16.39 -18.80
CA LEU A 33 -7.81 -17.45 -18.79
C LEU A 33 -8.39 -18.82 -18.52
N SER A 34 -9.37 -18.92 -17.60
CA SER A 34 -10.08 -20.17 -17.30
C SER A 34 -10.93 -20.67 -18.47
N ALA A 35 -11.54 -19.75 -19.23
CA ALA A 35 -12.37 -20.09 -20.38
C ALA A 35 -11.57 -20.47 -21.64
N LEU A 36 -10.42 -19.79 -21.87
CA LEU A 36 -9.63 -19.91 -23.09
C LEU A 36 -8.41 -20.85 -22.94
N GLY A 37 -8.10 -21.26 -21.72
CA GLY A 37 -6.90 -22.04 -21.38
C GLY A 37 -5.65 -21.15 -21.21
N GLU A 38 -4.69 -21.66 -20.44
CA GLU A 38 -3.42 -20.96 -20.15
C GLU A 38 -2.39 -21.26 -21.25
N SER A 39 -2.35 -20.45 -22.30
CA SER A 39 -1.31 -20.49 -23.34
C SER A 39 -0.69 -19.11 -23.55
N ALA A 40 0.48 -19.06 -24.18
CA ALA A 40 1.15 -17.79 -24.49
C ALA A 40 0.28 -16.87 -25.38
N SER A 41 -0.52 -17.43 -26.29
CA SER A 41 -1.43 -16.68 -27.16
C SER A 41 -2.67 -16.17 -26.42
N THR A 42 -3.21 -16.94 -25.48
CA THR A 42 -4.39 -16.54 -24.68
C THR A 42 -4.05 -15.56 -23.56
N SER A 43 -2.82 -15.57 -23.06
CA SER A 43 -2.35 -14.62 -22.04
C SER A 43 -2.37 -13.15 -22.50
N ALA A 44 -2.35 -12.88 -23.81
CA ALA A 44 -2.49 -11.54 -24.36
C ALA A 44 -3.96 -11.04 -24.39
N THR A 45 -4.93 -11.93 -24.29
CA THR A 45 -6.37 -11.59 -24.41
C THR A 45 -6.84 -10.68 -23.28
N PRO A 46 -6.53 -10.92 -21.98
CA PRO A 46 -6.86 -9.99 -20.91
C PRO A 46 -6.30 -8.58 -21.11
N LEU A 47 -5.08 -8.46 -21.67
CA LEU A 47 -4.47 -7.16 -21.96
C LEU A 47 -5.23 -6.40 -23.05
N ARG A 48 -5.68 -7.11 -24.12
CA ARG A 48 -6.48 -6.51 -25.19
C ARG A 48 -7.84 -6.06 -24.67
N VAL A 49 -8.49 -6.85 -23.84
CA VAL A 49 -9.78 -6.51 -23.21
C VAL A 49 -9.62 -5.32 -22.26
N ALA A 50 -8.53 -5.24 -21.50
CA ALA A 50 -8.25 -4.12 -20.60
C ALA A 50 -8.07 -2.77 -21.33
N PHE A 51 -7.77 -2.80 -22.62
CA PHE A 51 -7.68 -1.57 -23.45
C PHE A 51 -9.02 -0.83 -23.55
N VAL A 52 -10.15 -1.55 -23.57
CA VAL A 52 -11.48 -0.94 -23.67
C VAL A 52 -11.81 -0.03 -22.49
N PRO A 53 -11.75 -0.49 -21.22
CA PRO A 53 -12.00 0.40 -20.09
C PRO A 53 -10.97 1.53 -19.98
N ALA A 54 -9.71 1.32 -20.41
CA ALA A 54 -8.70 2.37 -20.44
C ALA A 54 -9.07 3.51 -21.39
N VAL A 55 -9.55 3.19 -22.59
CA VAL A 55 -10.05 4.19 -23.56
C VAL A 55 -11.29 4.90 -23.03
N LEU A 56 -12.24 4.17 -22.42
CA LEU A 56 -13.43 4.76 -21.81
C LEU A 56 -13.06 5.74 -20.69
N ALA A 57 -12.07 5.41 -19.87
CA ALA A 57 -11.57 6.30 -18.82
C ALA A 57 -11.01 7.61 -19.41
N LEU A 58 -10.26 7.55 -20.52
CA LEU A 58 -9.77 8.73 -21.22
C LEU A 58 -10.91 9.60 -21.78
N VAL A 59 -11.96 8.98 -22.36
CA VAL A 59 -13.13 9.69 -22.87
C VAL A 59 -13.87 10.40 -21.72
N VAL A 60 -14.03 9.75 -20.58
CA VAL A 60 -14.66 10.37 -19.40
C VAL A 60 -13.80 11.53 -18.89
N LEU A 61 -12.48 11.34 -18.78
CA LEU A 61 -11.54 12.38 -18.32
C LEU A 61 -11.57 13.61 -19.25
N ALA A 62 -11.64 13.40 -20.58
CA ALA A 62 -11.71 14.49 -21.55
C ALA A 62 -13.00 15.33 -21.47
N ARG A 63 -14.04 14.83 -20.77
CA ARG A 63 -15.32 15.54 -20.57
C ARG A 63 -15.43 16.21 -19.20
N LEU A 64 -14.42 16.08 -18.35
CA LEU A 64 -14.41 16.75 -17.06
C LEU A 64 -13.99 18.21 -17.23
N ASP A 65 -14.86 19.13 -16.80
CA ASP A 65 -14.51 20.55 -16.70
C ASP A 65 -13.54 20.76 -15.54
N ASP A 66 -12.32 21.12 -15.88
CA ASP A 66 -11.29 21.46 -14.90
C ASP A 66 -11.59 22.86 -14.32
N ARG A 67 -11.96 22.93 -13.06
CA ARG A 67 -12.11 24.22 -12.38
C ARG A 67 -10.71 24.71 -11.99
N PRO A 68 -10.28 25.87 -12.51
CA PRO A 68 -8.97 26.39 -12.16
C PRO A 68 -8.86 26.56 -10.65
N ALA A 69 -7.93 25.84 -10.04
CA ALA A 69 -7.61 26.02 -8.64
C ALA A 69 -6.98 27.40 -8.48
N THR A 70 -7.34 28.14 -7.43
CA THR A 70 -6.65 29.38 -7.07
C THR A 70 -5.15 29.11 -6.95
N PRO A 71 -4.28 29.83 -7.69
CA PRO A 71 -2.84 29.64 -7.60
C PRO A 71 -2.38 29.80 -6.16
N ARG A 72 -1.79 28.75 -5.61
CA ARG A 72 -1.11 28.86 -4.31
C ARG A 72 0.36 29.18 -4.55
N PRO A 73 1.00 29.98 -3.69
CA PRO A 73 2.43 30.22 -3.80
C PRO A 73 3.19 28.89 -3.86
N HIS A 74 4.07 28.73 -4.84
CA HIS A 74 4.93 27.57 -4.94
C HIS A 74 5.95 27.62 -3.80
N GLU A 75 5.76 26.79 -2.78
CA GLU A 75 6.81 26.56 -1.78
C GLU A 75 7.87 25.61 -2.40
N SER A 76 9.14 26.01 -2.33
CA SER A 76 10.21 25.09 -2.73
C SER A 76 10.26 23.88 -1.77
N LEU A 77 10.70 22.70 -2.25
CA LEU A 77 10.81 21.49 -1.42
C LEU A 77 11.64 21.74 -0.15
N TRP A 78 12.69 22.58 -0.25
CA TRP A 78 13.55 22.94 0.87
C TRP A 78 12.84 23.84 1.90
N GLN A 79 12.03 24.78 1.45
CA GLN A 79 11.20 25.61 2.32
C GLN A 79 10.12 24.75 3.01
N GLY A 80 9.48 23.86 2.24
CA GLY A 80 8.52 22.87 2.76
C GLY A 80 9.16 22.02 3.86
N TRP A 81 10.35 21.46 3.62
CA TRP A 81 11.08 20.64 4.61
C TRP A 81 11.40 21.40 5.89
N ARG A 82 11.89 22.64 5.76
CA ARG A 82 12.21 23.49 6.93
C ARG A 82 10.97 23.88 7.74
N ALA A 83 9.84 23.98 7.10
CA ALA A 83 8.57 24.36 7.71
C ALA A 83 7.80 23.21 8.33
N LEU A 84 8.26 21.94 8.20
CA LEU A 84 7.63 20.79 8.83
C LEU A 84 7.65 20.88 10.35
N GLY A 85 6.53 20.56 10.96
CA GLY A 85 6.40 20.42 12.40
C GLY A 85 7.24 19.24 12.96
N PRO A 86 7.53 19.27 14.26
CA PRO A 86 8.35 18.23 14.89
C PRO A 86 7.67 16.85 14.86
N GLY A 87 6.33 16.80 14.88
CA GLY A 87 5.56 15.55 14.78
C GLY A 87 5.83 14.80 13.48
N LEU A 88 5.74 15.51 12.35
CA LEU A 88 5.98 14.91 11.04
C LEU A 88 7.45 14.51 10.86
N ARG A 89 8.40 15.35 11.30
CA ARG A 89 9.84 14.99 11.24
C ARG A 89 10.14 13.70 12.02
N ARG A 90 9.53 13.52 13.21
CA ARG A 90 9.64 12.30 13.99
C ARG A 90 9.00 11.10 13.29
N PHE A 91 7.89 11.30 12.57
CA PHE A 91 7.24 10.23 11.81
C PHE A 91 8.03 9.82 10.57
N LEU A 92 8.72 10.74 9.91
CA LEU A 92 9.54 10.41 8.74
C LEU A 92 10.70 9.46 9.05
N VAL A 93 11.16 9.37 10.31
CA VAL A 93 12.21 8.41 10.71
C VAL A 93 11.70 6.97 10.65
N PRO A 94 10.63 6.56 11.36
CA PRO A 94 10.10 5.20 11.23
C PRO A 94 9.61 4.89 9.82
N ALA A 95 9.01 5.84 9.11
CA ALA A 95 8.61 5.66 7.71
C ALA A 95 9.82 5.41 6.79
N GLY A 96 10.91 6.15 6.99
CA GLY A 96 12.16 5.97 6.25
C GLY A 96 12.86 4.65 6.58
N LEU A 97 12.74 4.13 7.82
CA LEU A 97 13.23 2.80 8.18
C LEU A 97 12.38 1.68 7.60
N PHE A 98 11.07 1.89 7.50
CA PHE A 98 10.13 0.93 6.92
C PHE A 98 10.29 0.80 5.40
N ALA A 99 10.44 1.94 4.71
CA ALA A 99 10.41 2.00 3.25
C ALA A 99 11.42 1.08 2.53
N PRO A 100 12.69 0.90 2.97
CA PRO A 100 13.62 -0.04 2.34
C PRO A 100 13.21 -1.51 2.49
N GLY A 101 12.36 -1.84 3.46
CA GLY A 101 11.75 -3.17 3.61
C GLY A 101 10.47 -3.35 2.80
N TYR A 102 9.90 -2.29 2.26
CA TYR A 102 8.64 -2.32 1.51
C TYR A 102 8.90 -2.52 0.02
N TYR A 103 9.13 -3.76 -0.36
CA TYR A 103 9.40 -4.18 -1.73
C TYR A 103 8.11 -4.43 -2.54
N SER A 104 8.27 -4.64 -3.85
CA SER A 104 7.16 -4.93 -4.77
C SER A 104 6.38 -6.19 -4.39
N LEU A 105 5.04 -6.12 -4.46
CA LEU A 105 4.13 -7.29 -4.33
C LEU A 105 4.54 -8.44 -5.26
N GLY A 106 5.23 -8.15 -6.36
CA GLY A 106 5.75 -9.15 -7.30
C GLY A 106 6.52 -10.28 -6.61
N PHE A 107 7.29 -10.01 -5.53
CA PHE A 107 8.02 -11.04 -4.80
C PHE A 107 7.09 -12.04 -4.09
N LEU A 108 5.94 -11.59 -3.59
CA LEU A 108 4.91 -12.48 -3.01
C LEU A 108 4.30 -13.35 -4.11
N LEU A 109 4.04 -12.79 -5.29
CA LEU A 109 3.51 -13.55 -6.44
C LEU A 109 4.51 -14.58 -6.96
N VAL A 110 5.81 -14.24 -7.00
CA VAL A 110 6.89 -15.20 -7.34
C VAL A 110 6.95 -16.33 -6.32
N LYS A 111 6.84 -16.02 -5.02
CA LYS A 111 6.76 -17.05 -3.95
C LYS A 111 5.53 -17.95 -4.13
N ALA A 112 4.38 -17.40 -4.54
CA ALA A 112 3.18 -18.17 -4.84
C ALA A 112 3.42 -19.16 -6.00
N HIS A 113 4.05 -18.69 -7.07
CA HIS A 113 4.40 -19.55 -8.19
C HIS A 113 5.37 -20.67 -7.77
N ALA A 114 6.35 -20.37 -6.94
CA ALA A 114 7.29 -21.35 -6.38
C ALA A 114 6.62 -22.41 -5.49
N LEU A 115 5.46 -22.09 -4.87
CA LEU A 115 4.61 -23.04 -4.12
C LEU A 115 3.60 -23.78 -5.01
N GLY A 116 3.75 -23.69 -6.34
CA GLY A 116 2.96 -24.46 -7.31
C GLY A 116 1.60 -23.85 -7.66
N PHE A 117 1.39 -22.55 -7.42
CA PHE A 117 0.24 -21.86 -8.00
C PHE A 117 0.49 -21.64 -9.50
N GLY A 118 -0.42 -22.09 -10.37
CA GLY A 118 -0.44 -21.73 -11.78
C GLY A 118 -0.78 -20.24 -11.99
N VAL A 119 -0.73 -19.77 -13.23
CA VAL A 119 -0.99 -18.36 -13.57
C VAL A 119 -2.36 -17.91 -13.06
N SER A 120 -3.42 -18.69 -13.30
CA SER A 120 -4.78 -18.40 -12.78
C SER A 120 -4.83 -18.29 -11.26
N GLY A 121 -4.11 -19.17 -10.56
CA GLY A 121 -4.01 -19.14 -9.09
C GLY A 121 -3.32 -17.89 -8.58
N VAL A 122 -2.24 -17.45 -9.22
CA VAL A 122 -1.54 -16.21 -8.90
C VAL A 122 -2.44 -14.99 -9.13
N VAL A 123 -3.22 -14.98 -10.23
CA VAL A 123 -4.20 -13.91 -10.51
C VAL A 123 -5.30 -13.87 -9.44
N LEU A 124 -5.77 -15.02 -8.97
CA LEU A 124 -6.75 -15.10 -7.88
C LEU A 124 -6.19 -14.60 -6.54
N LEU A 125 -4.91 -14.89 -6.22
CA LEU A 125 -4.26 -14.35 -5.04
C LEU A 125 -4.15 -12.82 -5.11
N TYR A 126 -3.87 -12.28 -6.29
CA TYR A 126 -3.87 -10.84 -6.51
C TYR A 126 -5.28 -10.23 -6.37
N ALA A 127 -6.31 -10.91 -6.87
CA ALA A 127 -7.70 -10.51 -6.66
C ALA A 127 -8.09 -10.54 -5.18
N LEU A 128 -7.70 -11.59 -4.44
CA LEU A 128 -7.92 -11.72 -2.99
C LEU A 128 -7.28 -10.57 -2.23
N PHE A 129 -6.02 -10.26 -2.52
CA PHE A 129 -5.31 -9.12 -1.93
C PHE A 129 -6.08 -7.81 -2.12
N ASN A 130 -6.52 -7.49 -3.36
CA ASN A 130 -7.28 -6.27 -3.63
C ASN A 130 -8.66 -6.29 -2.97
N THR A 131 -9.36 -7.42 -2.97
CA THR A 131 -10.67 -7.58 -2.30
C THR A 131 -10.55 -7.32 -0.80
N THR A 132 -9.54 -7.92 -0.16
CA THR A 132 -9.28 -7.70 1.26
C THR A 132 -8.94 -6.23 1.54
N CYS A 133 -8.16 -5.59 0.65
CA CYS A 133 -7.85 -4.17 0.76
C CYS A 133 -9.13 -3.30 0.68
N VAL A 134 -10.04 -3.58 -0.26
CA VAL A 134 -11.33 -2.87 -0.39
C VAL A 134 -12.16 -2.97 0.88
N ILE A 135 -12.26 -4.17 1.45
CA ILE A 135 -13.05 -4.41 2.67
C ILE A 135 -12.36 -3.79 3.89
N ALA A 136 -11.05 -3.93 4.00
CA ALA A 136 -10.29 -3.46 5.16
C ALA A 136 -10.12 -1.94 5.22
N ALA A 137 -10.13 -1.23 4.08
CA ALA A 137 -9.84 0.20 4.07
C ALA A 137 -10.86 1.06 4.87
N PRO A 138 -12.19 0.90 4.71
CA PRO A 138 -13.16 1.60 5.56
C PRO A 138 -13.06 1.21 7.03
N LEU A 139 -12.80 -0.08 7.31
CA LEU A 139 -12.64 -0.60 8.68
C LEU A 139 -11.39 -0.02 9.36
N ALA A 140 -10.27 0.06 8.65
CA ALA A 140 -9.06 0.71 9.11
C ALA A 140 -9.31 2.21 9.40
N GLY A 141 -10.14 2.88 8.57
CA GLY A 141 -10.58 4.25 8.76
C GLY A 141 -11.35 4.42 10.07
N LEU A 142 -12.38 3.61 10.28
CA LEU A 142 -13.18 3.61 11.51
C LEU A 142 -12.34 3.29 12.74
N LEU A 143 -11.41 2.34 12.62
CA LEU A 143 -10.49 1.99 13.70
C LEU A 143 -9.56 3.17 14.03
N GLY A 144 -9.02 3.84 13.02
CA GLY A 144 -8.18 5.02 13.19
C GLY A 144 -8.88 6.18 13.88
N ASP A 145 -10.16 6.39 13.55
CA ASP A 145 -10.99 7.42 14.19
C ASP A 145 -11.34 7.06 15.66
N ARG A 146 -11.39 5.75 16.03
CA ARG A 146 -11.69 5.28 17.40
C ARG A 146 -10.48 5.21 18.33
N ILE A 147 -9.41 4.57 17.89
CA ILE A 147 -8.23 4.28 18.75
C ILE A 147 -7.04 5.20 18.48
N GLY A 148 -7.15 6.09 17.49
CA GLY A 148 -6.11 7.00 17.05
C GLY A 148 -5.31 6.42 15.87
N ARG A 149 -5.02 7.27 14.88
CA ARG A 149 -4.38 6.88 13.61
C ARG A 149 -2.94 6.39 13.80
N SER A 150 -2.21 6.97 14.75
CA SER A 150 -0.85 6.53 15.09
C SER A 150 -0.78 5.05 15.50
N ARG A 151 -1.77 4.58 16.29
CA ARG A 151 -1.84 3.17 16.70
C ARG A 151 -2.18 2.25 15.53
N VAL A 152 -3.03 2.70 14.61
CA VAL A 152 -3.39 1.91 13.41
C VAL A 152 -2.23 1.85 12.42
N VAL A 153 -1.45 2.92 12.24
CA VAL A 153 -0.22 2.89 11.43
C VAL A 153 0.79 1.89 12.04
N LEU A 154 0.98 1.93 13.35
CA LEU A 154 1.85 0.97 14.05
C LEU A 154 1.36 -0.47 13.87
N LEU A 155 0.04 -0.72 13.95
CA LEU A 155 -0.56 -2.02 13.64
C LEU A 155 -0.27 -2.44 12.20
N GLY A 156 -0.30 -1.51 11.24
CA GLY A 156 0.08 -1.76 9.85
C GLY A 156 1.51 -2.31 9.75
N TYR A 157 2.47 -1.66 10.41
CA TYR A 157 3.85 -2.15 10.44
C TYR A 157 3.95 -3.54 11.08
N ALA A 158 3.22 -3.79 12.18
CA ALA A 158 3.18 -5.10 12.83
C ALA A 158 2.65 -6.19 11.89
N ILE A 159 1.55 -5.92 11.18
CA ILE A 159 0.96 -6.85 10.22
C ILE A 159 1.94 -7.13 9.07
N TYR A 160 2.61 -6.10 8.53
CA TYR A 160 3.62 -6.29 7.49
C TYR A 160 4.78 -7.17 7.96
N GLY A 161 5.30 -6.92 9.16
CA GLY A 161 6.32 -7.76 9.79
C GLY A 161 5.86 -9.21 9.93
N LEU A 162 4.63 -9.42 10.41
CA LEU A 162 4.02 -10.75 10.56
C LEU A 162 3.87 -11.48 9.22
N VAL A 163 3.41 -10.78 8.17
CA VAL A 163 3.34 -11.34 6.80
C VAL A 163 4.71 -11.81 6.35
N ASN A 164 5.75 -10.99 6.52
CA ASN A 164 7.11 -11.36 6.10
C ASN A 164 7.67 -12.53 6.93
N LEU A 165 7.42 -12.59 8.24
CA LEU A 165 7.76 -13.75 9.07
C LEU A 165 6.99 -15.01 8.63
N GLY A 166 5.70 -14.88 8.32
CA GLY A 166 4.91 -15.97 7.76
C GLY A 166 5.45 -16.48 6.43
N MET A 167 5.94 -15.59 5.55
CA MET A 167 6.56 -15.97 4.28
C MET A 167 7.86 -16.77 4.45
N LEU A 168 8.55 -16.68 5.59
CA LEU A 168 9.69 -17.54 5.90
C LEU A 168 9.27 -18.98 6.19
N ALA A 169 8.14 -19.15 6.86
CA ALA A 169 7.68 -20.44 7.37
C ALA A 169 6.61 -21.12 6.47
N VAL A 170 6.12 -20.40 5.42
CA VAL A 170 5.04 -20.90 4.58
C VAL A 170 5.49 -22.15 3.79
N GLY A 171 4.79 -23.27 3.99
CA GLY A 171 4.96 -24.53 3.26
C GLY A 171 3.72 -24.97 2.51
N GLU A 172 2.52 -24.55 2.97
CA GLU A 172 1.24 -24.98 2.44
C GLU A 172 0.52 -23.84 1.68
N ARG A 173 -0.24 -24.20 0.65
CA ARG A 173 -0.98 -23.23 -0.18
C ARG A 173 -1.98 -22.40 0.61
N TRP A 174 -2.71 -22.99 1.56
CA TRP A 174 -3.68 -22.26 2.39
C TRP A 174 -3.05 -21.19 3.29
N GLN A 175 -1.83 -21.45 3.79
CA GLN A 175 -1.08 -20.48 4.57
C GLN A 175 -0.75 -19.24 3.72
N LEU A 176 -0.35 -19.46 2.47
CA LEU A 176 -0.08 -18.38 1.53
C LEU A 176 -1.34 -17.55 1.24
N VAL A 177 -2.49 -18.20 1.04
CA VAL A 177 -3.79 -17.52 0.86
C VAL A 177 -4.09 -16.60 2.05
N ALA A 178 -3.90 -17.10 3.27
CA ALA A 178 -4.08 -16.31 4.49
C ALA A 178 -3.11 -15.12 4.56
N LEU A 179 -1.84 -15.32 4.18
CA LEU A 179 -0.84 -14.24 4.16
C LEU A 179 -1.16 -13.17 3.11
N PHE A 180 -1.71 -13.54 1.93
CA PHE A 180 -2.17 -12.57 0.94
C PHE A 180 -3.37 -11.74 1.43
N ALA A 181 -4.31 -12.38 2.13
CA ALA A 181 -5.41 -11.67 2.77
C ALA A 181 -4.89 -10.68 3.84
N LEU A 182 -3.96 -11.13 4.70
CA LEU A 182 -3.36 -10.29 5.72
C LEU A 182 -2.55 -9.13 5.12
N TYR A 183 -1.84 -9.38 4.01
CA TYR A 183 -1.14 -8.33 3.27
C TYR A 183 -2.10 -7.28 2.71
N GLY A 184 -3.31 -7.67 2.28
CA GLY A 184 -4.38 -6.74 1.88
C GLY A 184 -4.84 -5.84 3.01
N VAL A 185 -4.95 -6.36 4.25
CA VAL A 185 -5.24 -5.56 5.44
C VAL A 185 -4.13 -4.54 5.72
N PHE A 186 -2.87 -4.98 5.69
CA PHE A 186 -1.72 -4.08 5.82
C PHE A 186 -1.77 -2.95 4.79
N TYR A 187 -1.96 -3.31 3.51
CA TYR A 187 -1.97 -2.34 2.42
C TYR A 187 -3.10 -1.31 2.57
N ALA A 188 -4.28 -1.74 3.02
CA ALA A 188 -5.41 -0.86 3.32
C ALA A 188 -5.06 0.16 4.42
N ILE A 189 -4.38 -0.27 5.47
CA ILE A 189 -3.91 0.60 6.56
C ILE A 189 -2.90 1.60 6.01
N GLU A 190 -1.86 1.14 5.32
CA GLU A 190 -0.79 1.99 4.81
C GLU A 190 -1.34 3.08 3.87
N GLU A 191 -2.16 2.72 2.90
CA GLU A 191 -2.71 3.64 1.92
C GLU A 191 -3.72 4.66 2.49
N SER A 192 -4.47 4.30 3.53
CA SER A 192 -5.50 5.18 4.09
C SER A 192 -5.03 5.92 5.34
N GLN A 193 -4.41 5.21 6.29
CA GLN A 193 -4.14 5.76 7.61
C GLN A 193 -2.83 6.55 7.68
N SER A 194 -1.79 6.16 6.93
CA SER A 194 -0.55 6.94 6.87
C SER A 194 -0.80 8.35 6.34
N ARG A 195 -1.60 8.49 5.27
CA ARG A 195 -1.96 9.81 4.71
C ARG A 195 -2.86 10.62 5.65
N ALA A 196 -3.84 9.96 6.29
CA ALA A 196 -4.71 10.62 7.25
C ALA A 196 -3.92 11.10 8.48
N PHE A 197 -2.98 10.29 8.97
CA PHE A 197 -2.10 10.64 10.08
C PHE A 197 -1.19 11.83 9.76
N ILE A 198 -0.59 11.85 8.56
CA ILE A 198 0.21 13.00 8.09
C ILE A 198 -0.64 14.27 8.01
N ALA A 199 -1.88 14.15 7.52
CA ALA A 199 -2.79 15.27 7.43
C ALA A 199 -3.20 15.85 8.81
N ASP A 200 -3.16 15.02 9.86
CA ASP A 200 -3.39 15.45 11.24
C ASP A 200 -2.15 16.10 11.87
N LEU A 201 -0.95 15.59 11.53
CA LEU A 201 0.31 16.19 11.99
C LEU A 201 0.55 17.58 11.40
N GLU A 202 0.08 17.84 10.16
CA GLU A 202 0.28 19.08 9.42
C GLU A 202 -1.04 19.60 8.80
N PRO A 203 -2.01 20.03 9.64
CA PRO A 203 -3.35 20.37 9.17
C PRO A 203 -3.38 21.58 8.23
N GLN A 204 -2.44 22.49 8.32
CA GLN A 204 -2.35 23.69 7.47
C GLN A 204 -1.60 23.46 6.17
N ARG A 205 -0.71 22.42 6.10
CA ARG A 205 0.19 22.14 4.97
C ARG A 205 0.10 20.70 4.51
N ARG A 206 -1.12 20.12 4.52
CA ARG A 206 -1.38 18.69 4.23
C ARG A 206 -0.77 18.23 2.91
N ALA A 207 -0.96 19.00 1.84
CA ALA A 207 -0.46 18.64 0.51
C ALA A 207 1.08 18.59 0.49
N THR A 208 1.74 19.58 1.06
CA THR A 208 3.21 19.64 1.18
C THR A 208 3.73 18.49 2.04
N ALA A 209 3.09 18.22 3.17
CA ALA A 209 3.47 17.14 4.09
C ALA A 209 3.35 15.75 3.45
N ILE A 210 2.23 15.47 2.76
CA ILE A 210 2.02 14.22 2.02
C ILE A 210 3.02 14.13 0.84
N GLY A 211 3.27 15.23 0.14
CA GLY A 211 4.25 15.28 -0.94
C GLY A 211 5.67 14.95 -0.46
N LEU A 212 6.10 15.51 0.66
CA LEU A 212 7.42 15.22 1.27
C LEU A 212 7.51 13.78 1.81
N TYR A 213 6.45 13.27 2.41
CA TYR A 213 6.38 11.87 2.80
C TYR A 213 6.55 10.94 1.58
N ASN A 214 5.78 11.20 0.52
CA ASN A 214 5.85 10.41 -0.72
C ASN A 214 7.22 10.54 -1.40
N LEU A 215 7.88 11.70 -1.30
CA LEU A 215 9.25 11.89 -1.81
C LEU A 215 10.23 11.01 -1.05
N VAL A 216 10.20 11.02 0.29
CA VAL A 216 11.11 10.23 1.14
C VAL A 216 10.87 8.74 0.94
N THR A 217 9.62 8.27 1.06
CA THR A 217 9.29 6.85 0.94
C THR A 217 9.43 6.36 -0.50
N GLY A 218 8.98 7.14 -1.48
CA GLY A 218 9.05 6.80 -2.91
C GLY A 218 10.49 6.70 -3.42
N ALA A 219 11.38 7.59 -2.95
CA ALA A 219 12.81 7.51 -3.27
C ALA A 219 13.46 6.22 -2.74
N LEU A 220 12.88 5.61 -1.70
CA LEU A 220 13.38 4.37 -1.10
C LEU A 220 12.73 3.11 -1.69
N TYR A 221 11.59 3.20 -2.38
CA TYR A 221 10.89 2.03 -2.93
C TYR A 221 11.65 1.36 -4.09
N LEU A 222 12.34 2.14 -4.93
CA LEU A 222 13.20 1.57 -5.97
C LEU A 222 14.40 0.84 -5.35
N PRO A 223 15.23 1.46 -4.48
CA PRO A 223 16.26 0.76 -3.73
C PRO A 223 15.74 -0.46 -2.95
N ALA A 224 14.55 -0.38 -2.35
CA ALA A 224 13.93 -1.50 -1.64
C ALA A 224 13.72 -2.72 -2.54
N SER A 225 13.16 -2.50 -3.73
CA SER A 225 12.92 -3.59 -4.69
C SER A 225 14.22 -4.15 -5.27
N LEU A 226 15.25 -3.30 -5.49
CA LEU A 226 16.58 -3.74 -5.90
C LEU A 226 17.27 -4.56 -4.80
N LEU A 227 17.20 -4.09 -3.55
CA LEU A 227 17.72 -4.82 -2.40
C LEU A 227 17.01 -6.18 -2.24
N ALA A 228 15.68 -6.20 -2.31
CA ALA A 228 14.91 -7.44 -2.25
C ALA A 228 15.30 -8.40 -3.40
N GLY A 229 15.47 -7.89 -4.62
CA GLY A 229 15.96 -8.68 -5.77
C GLY A 229 17.34 -9.24 -5.54
N ALA A 230 18.29 -8.44 -5.07
CA ALA A 230 19.64 -8.90 -4.75
C ALA A 230 19.63 -9.96 -3.62
N LEU A 231 18.85 -9.75 -2.56
CA LEU A 231 18.69 -10.74 -1.50
C LEU A 231 18.03 -12.03 -2.00
N TRP A 232 17.08 -11.91 -2.94
CA TRP A 232 16.39 -13.05 -3.54
C TRP A 232 17.32 -13.97 -4.31
N THR A 233 18.35 -13.43 -4.96
CA THR A 233 19.36 -14.25 -5.64
C THR A 233 20.20 -15.09 -4.67
N VAL A 234 20.37 -14.63 -3.43
CA VAL A 234 21.03 -15.38 -2.37
C VAL A 234 20.05 -16.38 -1.73
N SER A 235 18.89 -15.90 -1.31
CA SER A 235 17.81 -16.72 -0.75
C SER A 235 16.51 -15.91 -0.70
N PRO A 236 15.36 -16.45 -1.14
CA PRO A 236 14.06 -15.80 -0.93
C PRO A 236 13.80 -15.48 0.55
N ALA A 237 14.26 -16.34 1.47
CA ALA A 237 14.13 -16.13 2.90
C ALA A 237 14.88 -14.88 3.37
N ALA A 238 16.04 -14.55 2.79
CA ALA A 238 16.79 -13.35 3.16
C ALA A 238 16.00 -12.06 2.90
N ALA A 239 15.29 -11.97 1.78
CA ALA A 239 14.46 -10.80 1.45
C ALA A 239 13.33 -10.61 2.47
N PHE A 240 12.62 -11.68 2.82
CA PHE A 240 11.55 -11.64 3.83
C PHE A 240 12.08 -11.34 5.24
N ALA A 241 13.22 -11.93 5.62
CA ALA A 241 13.83 -11.68 6.93
C ALA A 241 14.26 -10.22 7.11
N VAL A 242 14.89 -9.62 6.08
CA VAL A 242 15.29 -8.21 6.11
C VAL A 242 14.06 -7.30 6.17
N ALA A 243 13.01 -7.58 5.41
CA ALA A 243 11.77 -6.81 5.46
C ALA A 243 11.09 -6.88 6.85
N ALA A 244 11.05 -8.06 7.48
CA ALA A 244 10.55 -8.24 8.84
C ALA A 244 11.40 -7.46 9.86
N ALA A 245 12.73 -7.51 9.75
CA ALA A 245 13.64 -6.77 10.62
C ALA A 245 13.49 -5.26 10.50
N LEU A 246 13.37 -4.74 9.27
CA LEU A 246 13.14 -3.31 9.03
C LEU A 246 11.76 -2.85 9.53
N SER A 247 10.74 -3.71 9.41
CA SER A 247 9.43 -3.45 10.01
C SER A 247 9.51 -3.35 11.53
N ALA A 248 10.22 -4.28 12.18
CA ALA A 248 10.44 -4.26 13.64
C ALA A 248 11.23 -3.01 14.06
N ALA A 249 12.28 -2.64 13.33
CA ALA A 249 13.05 -1.42 13.58
C ALA A 249 12.18 -0.15 13.44
N ALA A 250 11.31 -0.10 12.43
CA ALA A 250 10.36 1.00 12.24
C ALA A 250 9.35 1.09 13.41
N MET A 251 8.84 -0.05 13.89
CA MET A 251 7.95 -0.11 15.05
C MET A 251 8.66 0.42 16.31
N LEU A 252 9.89 0.00 16.56
CA LEU A 252 10.68 0.46 17.70
C LEU A 252 10.94 1.97 17.62
N ALA A 253 11.36 2.45 16.43
CA ALA A 253 11.56 3.87 16.21
C ALA A 253 10.27 4.67 16.42
N PHE A 254 9.12 4.16 15.97
CA PHE A 254 7.82 4.79 16.17
C PHE A 254 7.45 4.85 17.66
N ALA A 255 7.68 3.78 18.41
CA ALA A 255 7.41 3.72 19.85
C ALA A 255 8.30 4.66 20.66
N VAL A 256 9.58 4.82 20.27
CA VAL A 256 10.54 5.71 20.95
C VAL A 256 10.28 7.18 20.62
N LEU A 257 10.09 7.50 19.34
CA LEU A 257 9.96 8.89 18.88
C LEU A 257 8.59 9.51 19.12
N ARG A 258 7.55 8.68 19.30
CA ARG A 258 6.15 9.10 19.59
C ARG A 258 5.73 10.30 18.74
N PRO A 259 5.60 10.16 17.39
CA PRO A 259 5.41 11.29 16.45
C PRO A 259 4.16 12.14 16.71
N ALA A 260 3.06 11.53 17.16
CA ALA A 260 1.98 12.25 17.80
C ALA A 260 2.19 12.05 19.29
N GLY A 261 2.22 13.07 20.11
CA GLY A 261 2.20 12.87 21.55
C GLY A 261 1.05 11.89 21.86
N ILE A 262 1.40 10.60 22.01
CA ILE A 262 0.43 9.58 22.37
C ILE A 262 0.05 9.93 23.80
N ALA A 263 -1.07 10.65 23.96
CA ALA A 263 -1.69 10.73 25.27
C ALA A 263 -2.01 9.30 25.72
N PRO A 264 -1.75 8.94 26.98
CA PRO A 264 -1.99 7.61 27.50
C PRO A 264 -3.45 7.17 27.31
#